data_598d72e366836d436545c40b8a9dadd1
#
_entry.id   598d72e366836d436545c40b8a9dadd1
#
_cell.length_a   1.000
_cell.length_b   1.000
_cell.length_c   1.000
_cell.angle_alpha   90.00
_cell.angle_beta   90.00
_cell.angle_gamma   90.00
#
_symmetry.space_group_name_H-M   'P 1'
#
loop_
_entity.id
_entity.type
_entity.pdbx_description
1 polymer ?
#
loop_
_entity_poly.entity_id
_entity_poly.type
_entity_poly.pdbx_seq_one_letter_code
_entity_poly.pdbx_strand_id
1 'polypeptide(L)'
;NHKSIKMKKILCLFIATAFLASCETNVTEETDKIAGKWLREGNRLNKGYMAGNQRDYDIVKKFMDAYENMDAESMVELSSDTLKFHPSDLSGVFDIDMTNTDFINERQSNWDSISRDYVVILPLKMEGTKNRVVTTMFSESRYVKDGTVDSINFYERLYLNEDDKIVRVVQFSRPANEWNRVYIEYDLNIKNPH
;
A
#
# COMPACT_ATOMS: atom_id res chain seq x y z
N ASN A 1 -67.01 10.07 21.16
CA ASN A 1 -65.63 10.41 21.56
C ASN A 1 -64.57 9.30 21.29
N HIS A 2 -64.95 8.01 21.17
CA HIS A 2 -64.02 6.92 20.96
C HIS A 2 -63.46 6.78 19.51
N LYS A 3 -64.19 7.30 18.48
CA LYS A 3 -63.75 7.28 17.07
C LYS A 3 -62.65 8.30 16.77
N SER A 4 -62.66 9.45 17.42
CA SER A 4 -61.71 10.53 17.20
C SER A 4 -60.29 10.18 17.72
N ILE A 5 -60.21 9.41 18.81
CA ILE A 5 -58.90 9.00 19.42
C ILE A 5 -58.17 7.93 18.59
N LYS A 6 -58.93 7.01 17.95
CA LYS A 6 -58.36 5.99 17.05
C LYS A 6 -57.78 6.60 15.79
N MET A 7 -58.44 7.59 15.21
CA MET A 7 -57.96 8.28 13.99
C MET A 7 -56.69 9.09 14.24
N LYS A 8 -56.55 9.74 15.40
CA LYS A 8 -55.33 10.47 15.78
C LYS A 8 -54.13 9.56 15.98
N LYS A 9 -54.33 8.36 16.56
CA LYS A 9 -53.26 7.37 16.74
C LYS A 9 -52.77 6.76 15.41
N ILE A 10 -53.70 6.53 14.46
CA ILE A 10 -53.34 6.04 13.13
C ILE A 10 -52.60 7.11 12.33
N LEU A 11 -53.01 8.38 12.42
CA LEU A 11 -52.30 9.48 11.75
C LEU A 11 -50.85 9.68 12.28
N CYS A 12 -50.63 9.55 13.59
CA CYS A 12 -49.29 9.61 14.17
C CYS A 12 -48.41 8.44 13.73
N LEU A 13 -48.99 7.24 13.52
CA LEU A 13 -48.27 6.07 13.05
C LEU A 13 -47.78 6.23 11.60
N PHE A 14 -48.59 6.82 10.73
CA PHE A 14 -48.22 7.11 9.34
C PHE A 14 -47.17 8.20 9.21
N ILE A 15 -47.15 9.20 10.10
CA ILE A 15 -46.14 10.24 10.12
C ILE A 15 -44.80 9.67 10.61
N ALA A 16 -44.78 8.76 11.59
CA ALA A 16 -43.58 8.11 12.09
C ALA A 16 -42.89 7.19 11.04
N THR A 17 -43.71 6.50 10.21
CA THR A 17 -43.16 5.66 9.13
C THR A 17 -42.61 6.47 7.94
N ALA A 18 -43.16 7.67 7.67
CA ALA A 18 -42.64 8.54 6.62
C ALA A 18 -41.26 9.14 6.94
N PHE A 19 -40.92 9.31 8.22
CA PHE A 19 -39.57 9.77 8.63
C PHE A 19 -38.48 8.69 8.56
N LEU A 20 -38.87 7.41 8.56
CA LEU A 20 -37.88 6.30 8.42
C LEU A 20 -37.56 5.99 6.96
N ALA A 21 -38.30 6.48 5.99
CA ALA A 21 -38.03 6.29 4.57
C ALA A 21 -37.14 7.38 3.94
N SER A 22 -36.71 8.40 4.72
CA SER A 22 -35.94 9.55 4.21
C SER A 22 -34.43 9.47 4.50
N CYS A 23 -33.93 8.32 4.91
CA CYS A 23 -32.50 8.06 4.84
C CYS A 23 -32.16 7.28 3.55
N GLU A 24 -32.44 7.86 2.40
CA GLU A 24 -31.59 7.63 1.25
C GLU A 24 -30.27 8.27 1.60
N THR A 25 -29.34 7.46 2.13
CA THR A 25 -27.94 7.76 2.02
C THR A 25 -27.67 7.90 0.53
N ASN A 26 -27.62 9.13 0.04
CA ASN A 26 -26.92 9.43 -1.19
C ASN A 26 -25.49 8.93 -0.95
N VAL A 27 -25.24 7.65 -1.23
CA VAL A 27 -23.93 7.16 -1.56
C VAL A 27 -23.61 7.89 -2.85
N THR A 28 -23.08 9.09 -2.74
CA THR A 28 -22.34 9.72 -3.82
C THR A 28 -21.32 8.65 -4.18
N GLU A 29 -21.52 7.97 -5.32
CA GLU A 29 -20.43 7.23 -5.97
C GLU A 29 -19.29 8.25 -6.03
N GLU A 30 -18.33 8.06 -5.13
CA GLU A 30 -17.11 8.82 -5.16
C GLU A 30 -16.45 8.44 -6.48
N THR A 31 -16.72 9.25 -7.52
CA THR A 31 -16.13 9.02 -8.84
C THR A 31 -14.64 8.96 -8.62
N ASP A 32 -14.07 7.79 -8.82
CA ASP A 32 -12.64 7.52 -8.66
C ASP A 32 -11.82 8.64 -9.32
N LYS A 33 -11.28 9.55 -8.51
CA LYS A 33 -10.49 10.67 -9.01
C LYS A 33 -9.19 10.15 -9.58
N ILE A 34 -8.90 10.52 -10.82
CA ILE A 34 -7.63 10.19 -11.46
C ILE A 34 -6.52 11.00 -10.78
N ALA A 35 -5.59 10.31 -10.14
CA ALA A 35 -4.41 10.89 -9.50
C ALA A 35 -3.23 11.09 -10.47
N GLY A 36 -3.24 10.42 -11.62
CA GLY A 36 -2.20 10.52 -12.65
C GLY A 36 -2.51 9.63 -13.84
N LYS A 37 -1.67 9.67 -14.87
CA LYS A 37 -1.86 8.87 -16.09
C LYS A 37 -0.60 8.11 -16.46
N TRP A 38 -0.77 6.93 -17.07
CA TRP A 38 0.30 6.18 -17.69
C TRP A 38 0.67 6.80 -19.03
N LEU A 39 1.92 7.24 -19.18
CA LEU A 39 2.37 7.97 -20.37
C LEU A 39 3.23 7.12 -21.33
N ARG A 40 3.64 5.92 -20.91
CA ARG A 40 4.43 5.03 -21.76
C ARG A 40 3.54 4.40 -22.83
N GLU A 41 4.03 4.31 -24.04
CA GLU A 41 3.36 3.66 -25.17
C GLU A 41 2.97 2.21 -24.85
N GLY A 42 1.89 1.73 -25.50
CA GLY A 42 1.32 0.41 -25.30
C GLY A 42 -0.15 0.44 -24.87
N ASN A 43 -0.70 -0.69 -24.51
CA ASN A 43 -2.11 -0.89 -24.16
C ASN A 43 -2.57 -0.14 -22.88
N ARG A 44 -1.66 0.49 -22.17
CA ARG A 44 -1.94 1.28 -20.96
C ARG A 44 -1.85 2.79 -21.17
N LEU A 45 -1.45 3.23 -22.36
CA LEU A 45 -1.29 4.66 -22.65
C LEU A 45 -2.57 5.43 -22.30
N ASN A 46 -2.39 6.53 -21.57
CA ASN A 46 -3.44 7.42 -21.06
C ASN A 46 -4.42 6.84 -20.05
N LYS A 47 -4.27 5.58 -19.61
CA LYS A 47 -5.06 5.05 -18.48
C LYS A 47 -4.73 5.79 -17.20
N GLY A 48 -5.76 6.12 -16.44
CA GLY A 48 -5.63 6.80 -15.16
C GLY A 48 -5.13 5.89 -14.04
N TYR A 49 -4.33 6.45 -13.15
CA TYR A 49 -4.12 5.91 -11.82
C TYR A 49 -5.13 6.54 -10.87
N MET A 50 -5.78 5.72 -10.06
CA MET A 50 -6.74 6.10 -9.04
C MET A 50 -6.26 5.59 -7.69
N ALA A 51 -6.79 6.13 -6.60
CA ALA A 51 -6.55 5.58 -5.28
C ALA A 51 -6.94 4.09 -5.23
N GLY A 52 -6.11 3.28 -4.62
CA GLY A 52 -6.42 1.90 -4.27
C GLY A 52 -7.32 1.83 -3.03
N ASN A 53 -7.42 0.67 -2.43
CA ASN A 53 -8.26 0.43 -1.26
C ASN A 53 -7.43 0.15 -0.01
N GLN A 54 -8.09 0.21 1.16
CA GLN A 54 -7.45 -0.05 2.45
C GLN A 54 -6.90 -1.49 2.55
N ARG A 55 -7.58 -2.47 1.93
CA ARG A 55 -7.13 -3.87 1.95
C ARG A 55 -5.76 -4.04 1.30
N ASP A 56 -5.49 -3.35 0.18
CA ASP A 56 -4.18 -3.39 -0.48
C ASP A 56 -3.09 -2.80 0.40
N TYR A 57 -3.40 -1.69 1.09
CA TYR A 57 -2.52 -1.11 2.09
C TYR A 57 -2.20 -2.11 3.21
N ASP A 58 -3.23 -2.75 3.78
CA ASP A 58 -3.08 -3.65 4.93
C ASP A 58 -2.23 -4.88 4.58
N ILE A 59 -2.42 -5.45 3.38
CA ILE A 59 -1.63 -6.60 2.90
C ILE A 59 -0.16 -6.21 2.76
N VAL A 60 0.12 -5.09 2.09
CA VAL A 60 1.50 -4.66 1.87
C VAL A 60 2.15 -4.23 3.18
N LYS A 61 1.42 -3.53 4.06
CA LYS A 61 1.96 -3.17 5.38
C LYS A 61 2.35 -4.41 6.19
N LYS A 62 1.50 -5.46 6.21
CA LYS A 62 1.82 -6.73 6.86
C LYS A 62 3.06 -7.41 6.26
N PHE A 63 3.18 -7.41 4.93
CA PHE A 63 4.35 -7.97 4.27
C PHE A 63 5.64 -7.21 4.62
N MET A 64 5.56 -5.89 4.65
CA MET A 64 6.68 -5.03 5.01
C MET A 64 7.07 -5.21 6.49
N ASP A 65 6.08 -5.34 7.38
CA ASP A 65 6.33 -5.61 8.81
C ASP A 65 6.92 -6.99 9.04
N ALA A 66 6.46 -8.01 8.30
CA ALA A 66 7.03 -9.35 8.36
C ALA A 66 8.52 -9.34 7.99
N TYR A 67 8.90 -8.59 6.93
CA TYR A 67 10.31 -8.46 6.56
C TYR A 67 11.14 -7.76 7.64
N GLU A 68 10.62 -6.67 8.21
CA GLU A 68 11.28 -5.93 9.29
C GLU A 68 11.46 -6.79 10.55
N ASN A 69 10.47 -7.61 10.88
CA ASN A 69 10.49 -8.53 12.02
C ASN A 69 11.24 -9.84 11.73
N MET A 70 11.79 -10.01 10.52
CA MET A 70 12.48 -11.21 10.07
C MET A 70 11.58 -12.47 10.13
N ASP A 71 10.26 -12.28 9.92
CA ASP A 71 9.23 -13.31 9.90
C ASP A 71 9.04 -13.84 8.47
N ALA A 72 9.87 -14.81 8.11
CA ALA A 72 9.88 -15.39 6.77
C ALA A 72 8.60 -16.17 6.46
N GLU A 73 7.96 -16.79 7.44
CA GLU A 73 6.72 -17.54 7.27
C GLU A 73 5.57 -16.60 6.85
N SER A 74 5.40 -15.49 7.54
CA SER A 74 4.39 -14.48 7.17
C SER A 74 4.64 -13.89 5.78
N MET A 75 5.90 -13.71 5.39
CA MET A 75 6.23 -13.25 4.03
C MET A 75 5.83 -14.26 2.96
N VAL A 76 6.11 -15.54 3.19
CA VAL A 76 5.69 -16.64 2.31
C VAL A 76 4.18 -16.68 2.21
N GLU A 77 3.46 -16.62 3.34
CA GLU A 77 1.99 -16.63 3.35
C GLU A 77 1.38 -15.48 2.54
N LEU A 78 1.98 -14.30 2.56
CA LEU A 78 1.49 -13.11 1.85
C LEU A 78 1.91 -13.07 0.38
N SER A 79 2.79 -13.96 -0.07
CA SER A 79 3.30 -14.01 -1.44
C SER A 79 2.59 -15.08 -2.28
N SER A 80 2.68 -14.96 -3.60
CA SER A 80 2.42 -16.09 -4.51
C SER A 80 3.59 -17.08 -4.48
N ASP A 81 3.35 -18.32 -4.86
CA ASP A 81 4.38 -19.38 -4.90
C ASP A 81 5.64 -18.97 -5.67
N THR A 82 5.49 -18.14 -6.68
CA THR A 82 6.60 -17.51 -7.41
C THR A 82 6.46 -15.99 -7.32
N LEU A 83 7.45 -15.34 -6.69
CA LEU A 83 7.55 -13.88 -6.58
C LEU A 83 8.55 -13.34 -7.61
N LYS A 84 8.12 -12.44 -8.48
CA LYS A 84 9.03 -11.72 -9.39
C LYS A 84 9.72 -10.59 -8.65
N PHE A 85 11.02 -10.72 -8.45
CA PHE A 85 11.81 -9.73 -7.72
C PHE A 85 12.74 -8.96 -8.65
N HIS A 86 12.69 -7.64 -8.59
CA HIS A 86 13.54 -6.72 -9.30
C HIS A 86 14.34 -5.93 -8.26
N PRO A 87 15.50 -6.43 -7.81
CA PRO A 87 16.31 -5.73 -6.83
C PRO A 87 16.90 -4.43 -7.41
N SER A 88 17.24 -3.50 -6.53
CA SER A 88 17.81 -2.21 -6.91
C SER A 88 19.31 -2.27 -7.24
N ASP A 89 19.99 -3.28 -6.74
CA ASP A 89 21.44 -3.48 -6.78
C ASP A 89 21.90 -4.47 -7.86
N LEU A 90 20.96 -5.21 -8.48
CA LEU A 90 21.24 -6.17 -9.54
C LEU A 90 20.42 -5.86 -10.78
N SER A 91 20.98 -6.14 -11.94
CA SER A 91 20.22 -6.07 -13.20
C SER A 91 19.41 -7.33 -13.42
N GLY A 92 18.13 -7.18 -13.78
CA GLY A 92 17.27 -8.28 -14.17
C GLY A 92 16.05 -8.48 -13.29
N VAL A 93 15.37 -9.57 -13.56
CA VAL A 93 14.19 -10.06 -12.84
C VAL A 93 14.48 -11.46 -12.36
N PHE A 94 14.27 -11.70 -11.09
CA PHE A 94 14.47 -13.01 -10.49
C PHE A 94 13.11 -13.61 -10.14
N ASP A 95 12.89 -14.85 -10.49
CA ASP A 95 11.75 -15.63 -10.03
C ASP A 95 12.18 -16.32 -8.71
N ILE A 96 11.59 -15.85 -7.62
CA ILE A 96 11.87 -16.34 -6.28
C ILE A 96 10.84 -17.40 -5.91
N ASP A 97 11.30 -18.56 -5.48
CA ASP A 97 10.45 -19.60 -4.90
C ASP A 97 10.01 -19.18 -3.50
N MET A 98 8.72 -18.92 -3.33
CA MET A 98 8.07 -18.56 -2.08
C MET A 98 7.20 -19.69 -1.52
N THR A 99 7.43 -20.93 -1.95
CA THR A 99 6.80 -22.13 -1.33
C THR A 99 7.49 -22.53 -0.02
N ASN A 100 8.64 -21.92 0.27
CA ASN A 100 9.43 -22.11 1.48
C ASN A 100 10.12 -20.80 1.88
N THR A 101 10.80 -20.78 3.03
CA THR A 101 11.41 -19.59 3.63
C THR A 101 12.87 -19.39 3.25
N ASP A 102 13.48 -20.27 2.46
CA ASP A 102 14.93 -20.33 2.24
C ASP A 102 15.51 -19.03 1.71
N PHE A 103 14.88 -18.46 0.68
CA PHE A 103 15.36 -17.20 0.11
C PHE A 103 15.35 -16.04 1.12
N ILE A 104 14.30 -15.92 1.93
CA ILE A 104 14.20 -14.84 2.90
C ILE A 104 15.24 -15.03 4.01
N ASN A 105 15.36 -16.25 4.53
CA ASN A 105 16.31 -16.59 5.57
C ASN A 105 17.76 -16.38 5.09
N GLU A 106 18.09 -16.79 3.88
CA GLU A 106 19.43 -16.55 3.30
C GLU A 106 19.71 -15.06 3.17
N ARG A 107 18.74 -14.27 2.64
CA ARG A 107 18.90 -12.83 2.48
C ARG A 107 19.11 -12.10 3.80
N GLN A 108 18.45 -12.53 4.86
CA GLN A 108 18.52 -11.92 6.18
C GLN A 108 19.62 -12.52 7.08
N SER A 109 20.31 -13.56 6.63
CA SER A 109 21.23 -14.35 7.45
C SER A 109 22.39 -13.57 8.08
N ASN A 110 22.78 -12.44 7.49
CA ASN A 110 23.90 -11.61 7.98
C ASN A 110 23.45 -10.48 8.92
N TRP A 111 22.14 -10.32 9.16
CA TRP A 111 21.61 -9.25 9.98
C TRP A 111 21.12 -9.76 11.33
N ASP A 112 21.33 -8.95 12.37
CA ASP A 112 20.76 -9.18 13.70
C ASP A 112 19.36 -8.62 13.79
N SER A 113 19.09 -7.49 13.11
CA SER A 113 17.79 -6.85 13.06
C SER A 113 17.70 -5.87 11.89
N ILE A 114 16.45 -5.51 11.57
CA ILE A 114 16.10 -4.50 10.57
C ILE A 114 15.20 -3.48 11.25
N SER A 115 15.34 -2.22 10.90
CA SER A 115 14.41 -1.15 11.30
C SER A 115 14.00 -0.34 10.08
N ARG A 116 12.72 0.00 9.97
CA ARG A 116 12.16 0.77 8.86
C ARG A 116 11.42 2.01 9.36
N ASP A 117 11.71 3.13 8.71
CA ASP A 117 10.97 4.39 8.89
C ASP A 117 10.20 4.69 7.61
N TYR A 118 8.88 4.56 7.69
CA TYR A 118 7.98 4.67 6.54
C TYR A 118 7.60 6.12 6.27
N VAL A 119 7.88 6.60 5.06
CA VAL A 119 7.43 7.91 4.57
C VAL A 119 6.02 7.82 4.00
N VAL A 120 5.75 6.79 3.16
CA VAL A 120 4.44 6.59 2.55
C VAL A 120 4.23 5.14 2.14
N ILE A 121 2.98 4.68 2.27
CA ILE A 121 2.44 3.46 1.66
C ILE A 121 1.19 3.88 0.90
N LEU A 122 1.24 3.84 -0.42
CA LEU A 122 0.22 4.39 -1.30
C LEU A 122 -0.35 3.30 -2.22
N PRO A 123 -1.54 2.75 -1.91
CA PRO A 123 -2.22 1.83 -2.80
C PRO A 123 -2.78 2.57 -4.01
N LEU A 124 -2.61 1.97 -5.18
CA LEU A 124 -3.06 2.49 -6.47
C LEU A 124 -3.73 1.39 -7.28
N LYS A 125 -4.75 1.75 -8.05
CA LYS A 125 -5.34 0.90 -9.09
C LYS A 125 -5.27 1.61 -10.44
N MET A 126 -5.25 0.85 -11.53
CA MET A 126 -5.23 1.41 -12.88
C MET A 126 -6.61 1.25 -13.51
N GLU A 127 -7.11 2.36 -14.08
CA GLU A 127 -8.40 2.44 -14.77
C GLU A 127 -8.59 1.29 -15.79
N GLY A 128 -9.76 0.63 -15.74
CA GLY A 128 -10.14 -0.43 -16.66
C GLY A 128 -9.23 -1.68 -16.59
N THR A 129 -8.52 -1.88 -15.48
CA THR A 129 -7.69 -3.08 -15.27
C THR A 129 -7.89 -3.63 -13.85
N LYS A 130 -7.47 -4.88 -13.66
CA LYS A 130 -7.38 -5.53 -12.34
C LYS A 130 -6.00 -5.30 -11.68
N ASN A 131 -5.15 -4.45 -12.26
CA ASN A 131 -3.81 -4.20 -11.72
C ASN A 131 -3.92 -3.41 -10.43
N ARG A 132 -3.45 -4.02 -9.35
CA ARG A 132 -3.32 -3.47 -8.02
C ARG A 132 -1.84 -3.29 -7.72
N VAL A 133 -1.44 -2.10 -7.36
CA VAL A 133 -0.05 -1.80 -7.04
C VAL A 133 0.00 -0.90 -5.81
N VAL A 134 0.89 -1.20 -4.89
CA VAL A 134 1.17 -0.35 -3.74
C VAL A 134 2.59 0.19 -3.89
N THR A 135 2.71 1.49 -3.84
CA THR A 135 3.99 2.19 -3.85
C THR A 135 4.39 2.50 -2.40
N THR A 136 5.63 2.20 -2.04
CA THR A 136 6.16 2.47 -0.71
C THR A 136 7.43 3.31 -0.80
N MET A 137 7.62 4.20 0.16
CA MET A 137 8.87 4.92 0.39
C MET A 137 9.24 4.80 1.86
N PHE A 138 10.48 4.40 2.13
CA PHE A 138 10.95 4.20 3.50
C PHE A 138 12.48 4.24 3.57
N SER A 139 13.00 4.52 4.75
CA SER A 139 14.39 4.30 5.10
C SER A 139 14.51 2.96 5.83
N GLU A 140 15.53 2.17 5.51
CA GLU A 140 15.83 0.90 6.15
C GLU A 140 17.24 0.92 6.74
N SER A 141 17.35 0.55 8.00
CA SER A 141 18.62 0.31 8.68
C SER A 141 18.76 -1.18 8.99
N ARG A 142 19.84 -1.78 8.50
CA ARG A 142 20.22 -3.18 8.71
C ARG A 142 21.36 -3.23 9.71
N TYR A 143 21.13 -3.87 10.82
CA TYR A 143 22.15 -4.06 11.85
C TYR A 143 22.86 -5.38 11.57
N VAL A 144 24.09 -5.28 11.05
CA VAL A 144 24.87 -6.43 10.60
C VAL A 144 25.55 -7.09 11.78
N LYS A 145 25.72 -8.43 11.75
CA LYS A 145 26.33 -9.23 12.82
C LYS A 145 27.77 -8.85 13.18
N ASP A 146 28.47 -8.14 12.31
CA ASP A 146 29.79 -7.59 12.57
C ASP A 146 29.78 -6.25 13.33
N GLY A 147 28.60 -5.74 13.68
CA GLY A 147 28.38 -4.49 14.40
C GLY A 147 28.28 -3.27 13.50
N THR A 148 28.33 -3.42 12.18
CA THR A 148 28.09 -2.32 11.24
C THR A 148 26.59 -2.06 11.04
N VAL A 149 26.24 -0.85 10.62
CA VAL A 149 24.86 -0.48 10.25
C VAL A 149 24.87 0.00 8.81
N ASP A 150 24.09 -0.67 7.98
CA ASP A 150 23.85 -0.29 6.60
C ASP A 150 22.49 0.40 6.48
N SER A 151 22.48 1.64 6.00
CA SER A 151 21.26 2.46 5.89
C SER A 151 20.99 2.82 4.44
N ILE A 152 19.79 2.47 3.97
CA ILE A 152 19.36 2.58 2.58
C ILE A 152 17.97 3.17 2.53
N ASN A 153 17.73 4.08 1.59
CA ASN A 153 16.38 4.57 1.27
C ASN A 153 15.82 3.81 0.08
N PHE A 154 14.59 3.37 0.21
CA PHE A 154 13.88 2.61 -0.80
C PHE A 154 12.68 3.37 -1.35
N TYR A 155 12.46 3.21 -2.64
CA TYR A 155 11.20 3.37 -3.33
C TYR A 155 10.83 2.02 -3.93
N GLU A 156 9.72 1.45 -3.51
CA GLU A 156 9.29 0.14 -3.98
C GLU A 156 7.90 0.18 -4.60
N ARG A 157 7.65 -0.76 -5.49
CA ARG A 157 6.33 -1.04 -6.02
C ARG A 157 6.03 -2.52 -5.85
N LEU A 158 5.00 -2.80 -5.07
CA LEU A 158 4.51 -4.15 -4.83
C LEU A 158 3.21 -4.36 -5.62
N TYR A 159 3.14 -5.46 -6.35
CA TYR A 159 1.99 -5.79 -7.19
C TYR A 159 1.24 -6.97 -6.58
N LEU A 160 -0.09 -6.85 -6.51
CA LEU A 160 -0.97 -7.88 -5.97
C LEU A 160 -1.79 -8.54 -7.09
N ASN A 161 -2.07 -9.83 -6.92
CA ASN A 161 -3.01 -10.56 -7.75
C ASN A 161 -4.45 -10.50 -7.17
N GLU A 162 -5.39 -11.22 -7.82
CA GLU A 162 -6.79 -11.29 -7.41
C GLU A 162 -6.97 -12.07 -6.09
N ASP A 163 -6.03 -12.96 -5.73
CA ASP A 163 -6.03 -13.75 -4.50
C ASP A 163 -5.36 -13.02 -3.32
N ASP A 164 -5.11 -11.71 -3.45
CA ASP A 164 -4.45 -10.88 -2.44
C ASP A 164 -3.00 -11.28 -2.12
N LYS A 165 -2.33 -11.95 -3.03
CA LYS A 165 -0.93 -12.32 -2.90
C LYS A 165 -0.02 -11.33 -3.61
N ILE A 166 1.14 -11.06 -3.02
CA ILE A 166 2.18 -10.25 -3.65
C ILE A 166 2.88 -11.12 -4.71
N VAL A 167 2.82 -10.68 -5.96
CA VAL A 167 3.34 -11.43 -7.14
C VAL A 167 4.61 -10.80 -7.71
N ARG A 168 4.89 -9.54 -7.36
CA ARG A 168 6.07 -8.83 -7.84
C ARG A 168 6.47 -7.72 -6.88
N VAL A 169 7.79 -7.57 -6.68
CA VAL A 169 8.41 -6.43 -6.01
C VAL A 169 9.43 -5.81 -6.94
N VAL A 170 9.36 -4.49 -7.11
CA VAL A 170 10.34 -3.69 -7.88
C VAL A 170 10.95 -2.67 -6.94
N GLN A 171 12.26 -2.72 -6.76
CA GLN A 171 12.99 -1.85 -5.86
C GLN A 171 13.81 -0.81 -6.61
N PHE A 172 13.86 0.39 -6.06
CA PHE A 172 14.84 1.42 -6.37
C PHE A 172 15.43 1.88 -5.03
N SER A 173 16.74 2.05 -4.96
CA SER A 173 17.39 2.44 -3.72
C SER A 173 18.45 3.51 -3.91
N ARG A 174 18.75 4.20 -2.82
CA ARG A 174 19.88 5.12 -2.67
C ARG A 174 20.47 5.01 -1.27
N PRO A 175 21.78 5.26 -1.08
CA PRO A 175 22.35 5.42 0.26
C PRO A 175 21.59 6.48 1.07
N ALA A 176 21.35 6.21 2.35
CA ALA A 176 20.53 7.09 3.21
C ALA A 176 21.11 8.51 3.36
N ASN A 177 22.44 8.64 3.32
CA ASN A 177 23.14 9.92 3.42
C ASN A 177 22.80 10.92 2.29
N GLU A 178 22.41 10.42 1.10
CA GLU A 178 22.02 11.28 -0.02
C GLU A 178 20.59 11.83 0.12
N TRP A 179 19.66 11.05 0.68
CA TRP A 179 18.30 11.49 0.88
C TRP A 179 18.17 12.54 1.98
N ASN A 180 18.87 12.35 3.09
CA ASN A 180 18.85 13.30 4.19
C ASN A 180 19.28 14.70 3.76
N ARG A 181 20.20 14.82 2.81
CA ARG A 181 20.60 16.12 2.28
C ARG A 181 19.50 16.81 1.50
N VAL A 182 18.78 16.08 0.63
CA VAL A 182 17.71 16.64 -0.20
C VAL A 182 16.51 17.07 0.65
N TYR A 183 16.08 16.26 1.61
CA TYR A 183 14.95 16.60 2.48
C TYR A 183 15.26 17.76 3.42
N ILE A 184 16.44 17.80 4.02
CA ILE A 184 16.86 18.91 4.88
C ILE A 184 16.93 20.22 4.09
N GLU A 185 17.49 20.22 2.89
CA GLU A 185 17.54 21.40 2.02
C GLU A 185 16.14 21.86 1.60
N TYR A 186 15.24 20.93 1.29
CA TYR A 186 13.87 21.25 0.90
C TYR A 186 13.05 21.80 2.07
N ASP A 187 13.12 21.19 3.26
CA ASP A 187 12.45 21.66 4.47
C ASP A 187 12.98 23.03 4.95
N LEU A 188 14.27 23.28 4.83
CA LEU A 188 14.85 24.57 5.16
C LEU A 188 14.35 25.69 4.23
N ASN A 189 14.17 25.40 2.95
CA ASN A 189 13.66 26.36 1.96
C ASN A 189 12.14 26.61 2.13
N ILE A 190 11.37 25.64 2.63
CA ILE A 190 9.94 25.83 2.93
C ILE A 190 9.75 26.67 4.21
N LYS A 191 10.61 26.51 5.23
CA LYS A 191 10.51 27.24 6.50
C LYS A 191 10.96 28.71 6.43
N ASN A 192 11.67 29.09 5.37
CA ASN A 192 12.10 30.47 5.12
C ASN A 192 11.61 30.95 3.73
N PRO A 193 10.29 31.16 3.52
CA PRO A 193 9.83 31.87 2.33
C PRO A 193 10.28 33.31 2.46
N HIS A 194 11.10 33.77 1.54
CA HIS A 194 11.47 35.19 1.38
C HIS A 194 10.27 36.02 0.97
#